data_296fa11a06e7b61251cbe54c1fccf20d
#
_entry.id   296fa11a06e7b61251cbe54c1fccf20d
#
_cell.length_a   1.000
_cell.length_b   1.000
_cell.length_c   1.000
_cell.angle_alpha   90.00
_cell.angle_beta   90.00
_cell.angle_gamma   90.00
#
_symmetry.space_group_name_H-M   'P 1'
#
loop_
_entity.id
_entity.type
_entity.pdbx_description
1 polymer ?
#
loop_
_entity_poly.entity_id
_entity_poly.type
_entity_poly.pdbx_seq_one_letter_code
_entity_poly.pdbx_strand_id
1 'polypeptide(L)'
;LAYIITYFSLVSGQIIWYVAIILHLIFAGSFIYHRAKDFDLNHMLPSWYVPPVGIVVACVTGSHMHAPIITHAIFYLGFILYCIMLPAMMYRLVFGDRIQDAQLPAFAVMGAPASLCLAGYLTAFPNPNPMIVDFLLALALMITTLVYISMYRIKA
;
A
#
# COMPACT_ATOMS: atom_id res chain seq x y z
N LEU A 1 12.38 -12.03 2.79
CA LEU A 1 13.77 -12.46 2.91
C LEU A 1 14.39 -11.95 4.22
N ALA A 2 14.41 -10.62 4.49
CA ALA A 2 14.98 -10.03 5.72
C ALA A 2 14.44 -10.71 6.98
N TYR A 3 13.13 -10.91 7.10
CA TYR A 3 12.49 -11.61 8.20
C TYR A 3 13.00 -13.05 8.41
N ILE A 4 13.22 -13.80 7.34
CA ILE A 4 13.76 -15.17 7.43
C ILE A 4 15.22 -15.15 7.92
N ILE A 5 15.99 -14.16 7.50
CA ILE A 5 17.40 -14.02 7.86
C ILE A 5 17.57 -13.69 9.35
N THR A 6 16.59 -13.02 9.98
CA THR A 6 16.66 -12.74 11.44
C THR A 6 16.72 -13.99 12.30
N TYR A 7 16.23 -15.13 11.82
CA TYR A 7 16.38 -16.41 12.53
C TYR A 7 17.84 -16.91 12.60
N PHE A 8 18.69 -16.46 11.68
CA PHE A 8 20.11 -16.82 11.66
C PHE A 8 20.98 -15.69 12.23
N SER A 9 20.64 -14.43 11.94
CA SER A 9 21.36 -13.25 12.41
C SER A 9 20.44 -12.03 12.38
N LEU A 10 20.14 -11.49 13.57
CA LEU A 10 19.32 -10.28 13.69
C LEU A 10 19.95 -9.09 12.95
N VAL A 11 21.26 -8.89 13.10
CA VAL A 11 21.97 -7.77 12.46
C VAL A 11 21.88 -7.84 10.94
N SER A 12 22.11 -9.02 10.36
CA SER A 12 22.02 -9.21 8.91
C SER A 12 20.60 -8.99 8.41
N GLY A 13 19.59 -9.45 9.15
CA GLY A 13 18.17 -9.19 8.84
C GLY A 13 17.83 -7.72 8.87
N GLN A 14 18.29 -6.98 9.89
CA GLN A 14 18.09 -5.53 10.01
C GLN A 14 18.75 -4.77 8.85
N ILE A 15 19.99 -5.08 8.50
CA ILE A 15 20.70 -4.42 7.39
C ILE A 15 19.89 -4.57 6.09
N ILE A 16 19.48 -5.79 5.76
CA ILE A 16 18.71 -6.05 4.54
C ILE A 16 17.36 -5.32 4.57
N TRP A 17 16.71 -5.27 5.73
CA TRP A 17 15.43 -4.57 5.90
C TRP A 17 15.58 -3.06 5.70
N TYR A 18 16.60 -2.42 6.29
CA TYR A 18 16.87 -1.00 6.08
C TYR A 18 17.23 -0.67 4.63
N VAL A 19 18.08 -1.49 4.00
CA VAL A 19 18.42 -1.33 2.59
C VAL A 19 17.15 -1.40 1.71
N ALA A 20 16.27 -2.35 1.98
CA ALA A 20 15.02 -2.49 1.25
C ALA A 20 14.11 -1.26 1.42
N ILE A 21 13.99 -0.70 2.64
CA ILE A 21 13.24 0.52 2.91
C ILE A 21 13.82 1.70 2.12
N ILE A 22 15.13 1.90 2.18
CA ILE A 22 15.80 3.02 1.49
C ILE A 22 15.57 2.91 -0.03
N LEU A 23 15.78 1.73 -0.60
CA LEU A 23 15.53 1.51 -2.02
C LEU A 23 14.07 1.77 -2.39
N HIS A 24 13.12 1.28 -1.57
CA HIS A 24 11.71 1.52 -1.81
C HIS A 24 11.36 3.01 -1.76
N LEU A 25 11.89 3.75 -0.78
CA LEU A 25 11.66 5.20 -0.69
C LEU A 25 12.25 5.96 -1.89
N ILE A 26 13.42 5.57 -2.38
CA ILE A 26 14.02 6.15 -3.59
C ILE A 26 13.11 5.92 -4.80
N PHE A 27 12.64 4.69 -5.01
CA PHE A 27 11.74 4.36 -6.12
C PHE A 27 10.39 5.05 -5.98
N ALA A 28 9.80 5.08 -4.78
CA ALA A 28 8.54 5.77 -4.52
C ALA A 28 8.67 7.27 -4.76
N GLY A 29 9.73 7.91 -4.26
CA GLY A 29 10.01 9.34 -4.49
C GLY A 29 10.22 9.65 -5.96
N SER A 30 11.00 8.84 -6.68
CA SER A 30 11.20 8.96 -8.13
C SER A 30 9.87 8.83 -8.88
N PHE A 31 9.06 7.83 -8.53
CA PHE A 31 7.74 7.64 -9.13
C PHE A 31 6.83 8.86 -8.92
N ILE A 32 6.72 9.34 -7.68
CA ILE A 32 5.90 10.51 -7.34
C ILE A 32 6.38 11.74 -8.10
N TYR A 33 7.70 11.98 -8.15
CA TYR A 33 8.29 13.10 -8.85
C TYR A 33 7.97 13.10 -10.34
N HIS A 34 8.15 11.97 -11.02
CA HIS A 34 7.86 11.86 -12.44
C HIS A 34 6.38 11.99 -12.75
N ARG A 35 5.51 11.41 -11.90
CA ARG A 35 4.06 11.52 -12.08
C ARG A 35 3.51 12.90 -11.74
N ALA A 36 4.13 13.64 -10.83
CA ALA A 36 3.74 15.00 -10.52
C ALA A 36 4.10 15.99 -11.62
N LYS A 37 5.16 15.72 -12.39
CA LYS A 37 5.56 16.57 -13.53
C LYS A 37 4.58 16.49 -14.70
N ASP A 38 4.12 15.29 -15.03
CA ASP A 38 3.23 15.00 -16.14
C ASP A 38 1.92 14.38 -15.59
N PHE A 39 1.29 15.10 -14.64
CA PHE A 39 0.09 14.61 -13.99
C PHE A 39 -1.10 14.68 -14.92
N ASP A 40 -1.59 13.51 -15.33
CA ASP A 40 -2.88 13.34 -15.98
C ASP A 40 -3.68 12.28 -15.19
N LEU A 41 -4.83 12.71 -14.69
CA LEU A 41 -5.71 11.85 -13.91
C LEU A 41 -6.17 10.61 -14.71
N ASN A 42 -6.34 10.75 -16.05
CA ASN A 42 -6.74 9.64 -16.91
C ASN A 42 -5.66 8.55 -17.03
N HIS A 43 -4.41 8.90 -16.81
CA HIS A 43 -3.32 7.93 -16.76
C HIS A 43 -3.17 7.22 -15.40
N MET A 44 -3.92 7.67 -14.37
CA MET A 44 -3.86 7.06 -13.06
C MET A 44 -4.49 5.67 -13.06
N LEU A 45 -3.71 4.66 -12.73
CA LEU A 45 -4.12 3.25 -12.64
C LEU A 45 -4.05 2.76 -11.19
N PRO A 46 -4.82 1.73 -10.82
CA PRO A 46 -4.74 1.12 -9.48
C PRO A 46 -3.34 0.66 -9.08
N SER A 47 -2.49 0.29 -10.04
CA SER A 47 -1.09 -0.05 -9.79
C SER A 47 -0.24 1.12 -9.25
N TRP A 48 -0.72 2.36 -9.35
CA TRP A 48 -0.02 3.52 -8.79
C TRP A 48 0.04 3.51 -7.25
N TYR A 49 -0.79 2.72 -6.59
CA TYR A 49 -0.67 2.51 -5.14
C TYR A 49 0.61 1.78 -4.74
N VAL A 50 1.15 0.93 -5.61
CA VAL A 50 2.27 0.05 -5.27
C VAL A 50 3.51 0.81 -4.81
N PRO A 51 4.03 1.85 -5.52
CA PRO A 51 5.22 2.54 -5.06
C PRO A 51 5.02 3.34 -3.77
N PRO A 52 3.98 4.21 -3.60
CA PRO A 52 3.88 5.05 -2.40
C PRO A 52 3.29 4.30 -1.19
N VAL A 53 2.28 3.44 -1.36
CA VAL A 53 1.62 2.76 -0.24
C VAL A 53 2.30 1.43 0.09
N GLY A 54 2.95 0.80 -0.87
CA GLY A 54 3.64 -0.48 -0.68
C GLY A 54 4.74 -0.46 0.38
N ILE A 55 5.25 0.72 0.76
CA ILE A 55 6.22 0.87 1.86
C ILE A 55 5.69 0.30 3.20
N VAL A 56 4.36 0.26 3.40
CA VAL A 56 3.72 -0.30 4.60
C VAL A 56 4.06 -1.79 4.81
N VAL A 57 4.46 -2.51 3.75
CA VAL A 57 4.99 -3.89 3.88
C VAL A 57 6.17 -3.95 4.87
N ALA A 58 6.95 -2.89 4.97
CA ALA A 58 8.04 -2.83 5.94
C ALA A 58 7.55 -2.88 7.40
N CYS A 59 6.32 -2.41 7.69
CA CYS A 59 5.71 -2.55 9.02
C CYS A 59 5.44 -4.03 9.34
N VAL A 60 4.84 -4.74 8.37
CA VAL A 60 4.50 -6.17 8.52
C VAL A 60 5.75 -7.02 8.73
N THR A 61 6.82 -6.71 8.00
CA THR A 61 8.10 -7.43 8.10
C THR A 61 9.00 -6.91 9.23
N GLY A 62 8.66 -5.77 9.82
CA GLY A 62 9.44 -5.08 10.84
C GLY A 62 9.20 -5.54 12.28
N SER A 63 8.23 -6.43 12.54
CA SER A 63 7.85 -6.88 13.88
C SER A 63 9.00 -7.46 14.70
N HIS A 64 9.99 -8.10 14.04
CA HIS A 64 11.18 -8.66 14.66
C HIS A 64 12.44 -7.80 14.51
N MET A 65 12.32 -6.59 13.93
CA MET A 65 13.47 -5.71 13.68
C MET A 65 13.82 -4.80 14.86
N HIS A 66 13.02 -4.81 15.93
CA HIS A 66 13.20 -3.95 17.12
C HIS A 66 13.34 -2.46 16.80
N ALA A 67 12.63 -1.97 15.78
CA ALA A 67 12.70 -0.58 15.30
C ALA A 67 11.32 0.09 15.31
N PRO A 68 10.63 0.24 16.48
CA PRO A 68 9.25 0.71 16.54
C PRO A 68 9.08 2.14 15.99
N ILE A 69 10.03 3.03 16.21
CA ILE A 69 9.96 4.41 15.71
C ILE A 69 9.90 4.42 14.18
N ILE A 70 10.69 3.57 13.52
CA ILE A 70 10.76 3.50 12.06
C ILE A 70 9.50 2.85 11.51
N THR A 71 9.00 1.78 12.12
CA THR A 71 7.76 1.14 11.69
C THR A 71 6.56 2.07 11.83
N HIS A 72 6.47 2.86 12.92
CA HIS A 72 5.43 3.87 13.09
C HIS A 72 5.53 4.96 12.01
N ALA A 73 6.72 5.51 11.77
CA ALA A 73 6.92 6.55 10.76
C ALA A 73 6.54 6.06 9.36
N ILE A 74 6.95 4.84 9.00
CA ILE A 74 6.62 4.20 7.72
C ILE A 74 5.11 3.97 7.60
N PHE A 75 4.46 3.50 8.67
CA PHE A 75 3.02 3.30 8.67
C PHE A 75 2.29 4.62 8.36
N TYR A 76 2.58 5.68 9.11
CA TYR A 76 1.93 6.98 8.90
C TYR A 76 2.21 7.54 7.50
N LEU A 77 3.44 7.41 7.01
CA LEU A 77 3.78 7.83 5.65
C LEU A 77 2.91 7.12 4.60
N GLY A 78 2.88 5.79 4.62
CA GLY A 78 2.10 5.01 3.66
C GLY A 78 0.60 5.20 3.82
N PHE A 79 0.11 5.33 5.05
CA PHE A 79 -1.31 5.57 5.33
C PHE A 79 -1.78 6.94 4.85
N ILE A 80 -1.00 8.01 5.08
CA ILE A 80 -1.30 9.35 4.58
C ILE A 80 -1.33 9.35 3.05
N LEU A 81 -0.34 8.73 2.40
CA LEU A 81 -0.30 8.61 0.94
C LEU A 81 -1.51 7.82 0.41
N TYR A 82 -1.93 6.76 1.12
CA TYR A 82 -3.15 6.03 0.80
C TYR A 82 -4.39 6.92 0.91
N CYS A 83 -4.54 7.69 1.99
CA CYS A 83 -5.68 8.58 2.20
C CYS A 83 -5.76 9.69 1.14
N ILE A 84 -4.64 10.17 0.62
CA ILE A 84 -4.60 11.14 -0.47
C ILE A 84 -4.95 10.49 -1.81
N MET A 85 -4.40 9.31 -2.08
CA MET A 85 -4.58 8.64 -3.37
C MET A 85 -5.97 8.01 -3.52
N LEU A 86 -6.60 7.57 -2.42
CA LEU A 86 -7.89 6.88 -2.48
C LEU A 86 -8.99 7.75 -3.12
N PRO A 87 -9.26 8.99 -2.65
CA PRO A 87 -10.29 9.83 -3.28
C PRO A 87 -9.92 10.19 -4.72
N ALA A 88 -8.65 10.45 -5.03
CA ALA A 88 -8.22 10.72 -6.40
C ALA A 88 -8.48 9.54 -7.34
N MET A 89 -8.17 8.32 -6.88
CA MET A 89 -8.43 7.10 -7.65
C MET A 89 -9.93 6.84 -7.81
N MET A 90 -10.71 7.03 -6.75
CA MET A 90 -12.17 6.87 -6.82
C MET A 90 -12.79 7.88 -7.80
N TYR A 91 -12.35 9.12 -7.75
CA TYR A 91 -12.77 10.14 -8.71
C TYR A 91 -12.41 9.74 -10.15
N ARG A 92 -11.16 9.27 -10.38
CA ARG A 92 -10.69 8.78 -11.68
C ARG A 92 -11.56 7.65 -12.23
N LEU A 93 -11.94 6.69 -11.37
CA LEU A 93 -12.72 5.52 -11.79
C LEU A 93 -14.20 5.86 -12.10
N VAL A 94 -14.75 6.88 -11.44
CA VAL A 94 -16.15 7.29 -11.64
C VAL A 94 -16.31 8.25 -12.80
N PHE A 95 -15.40 9.22 -12.93
CA PHE A 95 -15.53 10.36 -13.85
C PHE A 95 -14.51 10.38 -14.99
N GLY A 96 -13.46 9.56 -14.92
CA GLY A 96 -12.43 9.49 -15.95
C GLY A 96 -12.78 8.56 -17.11
N ASP A 97 -11.91 8.51 -18.10
CA ASP A 97 -12.04 7.64 -19.26
C ASP A 97 -12.04 6.15 -18.87
N ARG A 98 -12.66 5.31 -19.69
CA ARG A 98 -12.66 3.85 -19.47
C ARG A 98 -11.23 3.31 -19.43
N ILE A 99 -10.97 2.45 -18.45
CA ILE A 99 -9.73 1.69 -18.39
C ILE A 99 -9.72 0.71 -19.56
N GLN A 100 -8.61 0.66 -20.29
CA GLN A 100 -8.42 -0.25 -21.42
C GLN A 100 -8.46 -1.72 -20.95
N ASP A 101 -8.98 -2.61 -21.77
CA ASP A 101 -9.13 -4.05 -21.43
C ASP A 101 -7.80 -4.70 -21.01
N ALA A 102 -6.69 -4.31 -21.64
CA ALA A 102 -5.35 -4.78 -21.27
C ALA A 102 -4.91 -4.37 -19.85
N GLN A 103 -5.51 -3.32 -19.27
CA GLN A 103 -5.20 -2.78 -17.95
C GLN A 103 -6.17 -3.24 -16.86
N LEU A 104 -7.26 -3.93 -17.22
CA LEU A 104 -8.26 -4.44 -16.28
C LEU A 104 -7.68 -5.31 -15.15
N PRO A 105 -6.66 -6.15 -15.36
CA PRO A 105 -6.04 -6.90 -14.27
C PRO A 105 -5.46 -6.02 -13.15
N ALA A 106 -5.04 -4.78 -13.48
CA ALA A 106 -4.56 -3.83 -12.47
C ALA A 106 -5.66 -3.41 -11.48
N PHE A 107 -6.95 -3.60 -11.83
CA PHE A 107 -8.06 -3.30 -10.95
C PHE A 107 -8.05 -4.15 -9.66
N ALA A 108 -7.55 -5.38 -9.73
CA ALA A 108 -7.40 -6.25 -8.56
C ALA A 108 -6.49 -5.64 -7.49
N VAL A 109 -5.54 -4.78 -7.88
CA VAL A 109 -4.61 -4.11 -6.95
C VAL A 109 -5.34 -3.15 -6.00
N MET A 110 -6.52 -2.64 -6.36
CA MET A 110 -7.27 -1.71 -5.50
C MET A 110 -7.65 -2.27 -4.12
N GLY A 111 -7.86 -3.58 -4.00
CA GLY A 111 -8.17 -4.23 -2.72
C GLY A 111 -6.98 -4.33 -1.78
N ALA A 112 -5.76 -4.24 -2.29
CA ALA A 112 -4.55 -4.47 -1.51
C ALA A 112 -4.18 -3.34 -0.53
N PRO A 113 -4.26 -2.04 -0.87
CA PRO A 113 -3.76 -0.96 -0.01
C PRO A 113 -4.45 -0.88 1.35
N ALA A 114 -5.78 -1.00 1.39
CA ALA A 114 -6.54 -0.97 2.65
C ALA A 114 -6.17 -2.16 3.56
N SER A 115 -6.11 -3.36 2.99
CA SER A 115 -5.71 -4.58 3.70
C SER A 115 -4.26 -4.50 4.20
N LEU A 116 -3.37 -3.92 3.39
CA LEU A 116 -1.97 -3.71 3.75
C LEU A 116 -1.83 -2.69 4.89
N CYS A 117 -2.59 -1.59 4.85
CA CYS A 117 -2.62 -0.60 5.94
C CYS A 117 -3.16 -1.23 7.23
N LEU A 118 -4.20 -2.07 7.16
CA LEU A 118 -4.70 -2.80 8.31
C LEU A 118 -3.63 -3.73 8.90
N ALA A 119 -3.01 -4.57 8.07
CA ALA A 119 -1.95 -5.47 8.52
C ALA A 119 -0.74 -4.71 9.10
N GLY A 120 -0.33 -3.62 8.44
CA GLY A 120 0.74 -2.75 8.92
C GLY A 120 0.42 -2.09 10.27
N TYR A 121 -0.83 -1.65 10.47
CA TYR A 121 -1.27 -1.07 11.73
C TYR A 121 -1.23 -2.09 12.88
N LEU A 122 -1.80 -3.28 12.65
CA LEU A 122 -1.83 -4.35 13.65
C LEU A 122 -0.43 -4.85 14.02
N THR A 123 0.53 -4.80 13.11
CA THR A 123 1.90 -5.26 13.38
C THR A 123 2.81 -4.16 13.94
N ALA A 124 2.59 -2.90 13.57
CA ALA A 124 3.40 -1.78 14.05
C ALA A 124 3.02 -1.31 15.46
N PHE A 125 1.75 -1.45 15.85
CA PHE A 125 1.25 -0.93 17.13
C PHE A 125 0.86 -2.06 18.08
N PRO A 126 1.54 -2.22 19.24
CA PRO A 126 1.23 -3.27 20.21
C PRO A 126 -0.18 -3.19 20.80
N ASN A 127 -0.72 -1.97 20.93
CA ASN A 127 -2.06 -1.69 21.42
C ASN A 127 -2.83 -0.88 20.36
N PRO A 128 -3.30 -1.53 19.27
CA PRO A 128 -4.01 -0.84 18.22
C PRO A 128 -5.35 -0.31 18.70
N ASN A 129 -5.70 0.91 18.30
CA ASN A 129 -7.00 1.51 18.63
C ASN A 129 -8.10 0.75 17.86
N PRO A 130 -9.11 0.16 18.57
CA PRO A 130 -10.17 -0.60 17.91
C PRO A 130 -10.91 0.18 16.82
N MET A 131 -11.17 1.48 17.04
CA MET A 131 -11.88 2.31 16.08
C MET A 131 -11.13 2.43 14.73
N ILE A 132 -9.78 2.51 14.78
CA ILE A 132 -8.96 2.55 13.57
C ILE A 132 -8.94 1.18 12.89
N VAL A 133 -8.87 0.10 13.67
CA VAL A 133 -8.93 -1.28 13.16
C VAL A 133 -10.26 -1.52 12.44
N ASP A 134 -11.38 -1.19 13.08
CA ASP A 134 -12.71 -1.37 12.51
C ASP A 134 -12.91 -0.55 11.23
N PHE A 135 -12.43 0.70 11.23
CA PHE A 135 -12.45 1.56 10.04
C PHE A 135 -11.64 0.97 8.88
N LEU A 136 -10.40 0.55 9.13
CA LEU A 136 -9.54 -0.04 8.09
C LEU A 136 -10.08 -1.38 7.59
N LEU A 137 -10.65 -2.19 8.50
CA LEU A 137 -11.28 -3.47 8.14
C LEU A 137 -12.51 -3.24 7.27
N ALA A 138 -13.40 -2.35 7.66
CA ALA A 138 -14.58 -2.01 6.88
C ALA A 138 -14.20 -1.49 5.48
N LEU A 139 -13.20 -0.61 5.41
CA LEU A 139 -12.68 -0.08 4.16
C LEU A 139 -12.08 -1.19 3.28
N ALA A 140 -11.27 -2.09 3.86
CA ALA A 140 -10.68 -3.21 3.14
C ALA A 140 -11.74 -4.16 2.58
N LEU A 141 -12.73 -4.51 3.38
CA LEU A 141 -13.83 -5.38 2.96
C LEU A 141 -14.68 -4.72 1.87
N MET A 142 -15.02 -3.45 2.03
CA MET A 142 -15.82 -2.70 1.04
C MET A 142 -15.10 -2.62 -0.31
N ILE A 143 -13.84 -2.20 -0.33
CA ILE A 143 -13.10 -2.05 -1.60
C ILE A 143 -12.86 -3.41 -2.24
N THR A 144 -12.47 -4.43 -1.47
CA THR A 144 -12.26 -5.78 -1.99
C THR A 144 -13.54 -6.34 -2.60
N THR A 145 -14.68 -6.17 -1.94
CA THR A 145 -15.98 -6.61 -2.47
C THR A 145 -16.33 -5.89 -3.76
N LEU A 146 -16.13 -4.57 -3.82
CA LEU A 146 -16.36 -3.79 -5.04
C LEU A 146 -15.48 -4.26 -6.20
N VAL A 147 -14.22 -4.58 -5.92
CA VAL A 147 -13.29 -5.13 -6.93
C VAL A 147 -13.80 -6.47 -7.46
N TYR A 148 -14.20 -7.40 -6.59
CA TYR A 148 -14.74 -8.69 -7.00
C TYR A 148 -16.01 -8.55 -7.86
N ILE A 149 -16.95 -7.71 -7.44
CA ILE A 149 -18.18 -7.45 -8.22
C ILE A 149 -17.84 -6.86 -9.59
N SER A 150 -16.90 -5.92 -9.64
CA SER A 150 -16.47 -5.29 -10.89
C SER A 150 -15.80 -6.30 -11.83
N MET A 151 -14.92 -7.15 -11.30
CA MET A 151 -14.26 -8.21 -12.08
C MET A 151 -15.24 -9.25 -12.61
N TYR A 152 -16.29 -9.59 -11.84
CA TYR A 152 -17.32 -10.51 -12.29
C TYR A 152 -18.11 -9.93 -13.49
N ARG A 153 -18.47 -8.63 -13.43
CA ARG A 153 -19.18 -7.94 -14.52
C ARG A 153 -18.37 -7.80 -15.81
N ILE A 154 -17.04 -7.74 -15.71
CA ILE A 154 -16.16 -7.63 -16.87
C ILE A 154 -16.07 -8.97 -17.63
N LYS A 155 -16.26 -10.11 -16.95
CA LYS A 155 -16.26 -11.44 -17.57
C LYS A 155 -17.60 -11.88 -18.15
N ALA A 156 -18.69 -11.23 -17.78
CA ALA A 156 -20.03 -11.49 -18.31
C ALA A 156 -20.32 -10.63 -19.53
#